data_ae3b4c45200a9c07f2cb21717668e7c5
#
_entry.id   ae3b4c45200a9c07f2cb21717668e7c5
#
_cell.length_a   1.000
_cell.length_b   1.000
_cell.length_c   1.000
_cell.angle_alpha   90.00
_cell.angle_beta   90.00
_cell.angle_gamma   90.00
#
_symmetry.space_group_name_H-M   'P 1'
#
loop_
_entity.id
_entity.type
_entity.pdbx_description
1 polymer ?
#
loop_
_entity_poly.entity_id
_entity_poly.type
_entity_poly.pdbx_seq_one_letter_code
_entity_poly.pdbx_strand_id
1 'polypeptide(L)'
;MPPNESPFYLPYNSKLVERAKQMRRNPTPAEKKLWEEYLKTFPHRVLRQRPIEHFIVDFYCAALRLVIEVDGAVHLSESAQSYDAERTNELEKYGLRIIRFTNDDVMNNFEDVCKQIAESIDSNS
;
A
#
# COMPACT_ATOMS: atom_id res chain seq x y z
N MET A 1 3.83 -8.95 27.78
CA MET A 1 3.11 -8.04 26.87
C MET A 1 2.54 -8.77 25.69
N PRO A 2 1.28 -8.54 25.40
CA PRO A 2 0.72 -9.14 24.19
C PRO A 2 1.47 -8.64 22.95
N PRO A 3 1.66 -9.49 21.95
CA PRO A 3 2.33 -9.08 20.71
C PRO A 3 1.66 -7.90 20.01
N ASN A 4 0.36 -7.72 20.22
CA ASN A 4 -0.40 -6.65 19.58
C ASN A 4 -0.17 -5.26 20.19
N GLU A 5 0.63 -5.18 21.24
CA GLU A 5 1.01 -3.89 21.83
C GLU A 5 2.32 -3.35 21.27
N SER A 6 2.89 -4.05 20.30
CA SER A 6 4.08 -3.56 19.59
C SER A 6 3.78 -2.21 18.92
N PRO A 7 4.73 -1.24 18.91
CA PRO A 7 4.53 0.03 18.22
C PRO A 7 4.28 -0.13 16.72
N PHE A 8 4.55 -1.31 16.17
CA PHE A 8 4.29 -1.60 14.76
C PHE A 8 3.01 -2.38 14.54
N TYR A 9 2.26 -2.64 15.61
CA TYR A 9 1.00 -3.36 15.49
C TYR A 9 -0.06 -2.46 14.85
N LEU A 10 -0.70 -3.00 13.82
CA LEU A 10 -1.79 -2.32 13.13
C LEU A 10 -3.03 -3.19 13.23
N PRO A 11 -4.10 -2.68 13.87
CA PRO A 11 -5.33 -3.46 13.97
C PRO A 11 -5.95 -3.69 12.60
N TYR A 12 -6.64 -4.81 12.45
CA TYR A 12 -7.33 -5.11 11.20
C TYR A 12 -8.54 -6.01 11.46
N ASN A 13 -9.48 -5.95 10.54
CA ASN A 13 -10.64 -6.82 10.56
C ASN A 13 -10.22 -8.21 10.05
N SER A 14 -10.31 -9.22 10.91
CA SER A 14 -9.88 -10.58 10.56
C SER A 14 -10.64 -11.17 9.37
N LYS A 15 -11.83 -10.66 9.08
CA LYS A 15 -12.62 -11.10 7.93
C LYS A 15 -11.95 -10.74 6.61
N LEU A 16 -11.01 -9.81 6.62
CA LEU A 16 -10.30 -9.41 5.40
C LEU A 16 -9.14 -10.35 5.06
N VAL A 17 -8.73 -11.23 5.96
CA VAL A 17 -7.56 -12.10 5.75
C VAL A 17 -7.72 -12.99 4.51
N GLU A 18 -8.87 -13.64 4.37
CA GLU A 18 -9.11 -14.51 3.21
C GLU A 18 -9.16 -13.71 1.91
N ARG A 19 -9.81 -12.54 1.93
CA ARG A 19 -9.86 -11.69 0.76
C ARG A 19 -8.46 -11.23 0.36
N ALA A 20 -7.64 -10.87 1.33
CA ALA A 20 -6.26 -10.48 1.07
C ALA A 20 -5.46 -11.61 0.42
N LYS A 21 -5.65 -12.84 0.89
CA LYS A 21 -5.00 -14.00 0.27
C LYS A 21 -5.41 -14.19 -1.17
N GLN A 22 -6.70 -14.02 -1.47
CA GLN A 22 -7.20 -14.14 -2.84
C GLN A 22 -6.61 -13.05 -3.73
N MET A 23 -6.51 -11.83 -3.22
CA MET A 23 -5.95 -10.71 -3.96
C MET A 23 -4.46 -10.92 -4.26
N ARG A 24 -3.72 -11.52 -3.32
CA ARG A 24 -2.30 -11.85 -3.54
C ARG A 24 -2.12 -12.89 -4.65
N ARG A 25 -3.06 -13.81 -4.78
CA ARG A 25 -3.02 -14.85 -5.82
C ARG A 25 -3.39 -14.32 -7.19
N ASN A 26 -4.12 -13.22 -7.22
CA ASN A 26 -4.65 -12.64 -8.46
C ASN A 26 -4.30 -11.16 -8.58
N PRO A 27 -3.00 -10.81 -8.64
CA PRO A 27 -2.60 -9.41 -8.73
C PRO A 27 -2.98 -8.83 -10.08
N THR A 28 -3.22 -7.51 -10.11
CA THR A 28 -3.39 -6.81 -11.38
C THR A 28 -2.03 -6.78 -12.10
N PRO A 29 -2.02 -6.55 -13.43
CA PRO A 29 -0.74 -6.44 -14.15
C PRO A 29 0.19 -5.40 -13.57
N ALA A 30 -0.33 -4.23 -13.15
CA ALA A 30 0.49 -3.19 -12.55
C ALA A 30 1.06 -3.59 -11.20
N GLU A 31 0.25 -4.20 -10.35
CA GLU A 31 0.71 -4.70 -9.06
C GLU A 31 1.80 -5.76 -9.24
N LYS A 32 1.58 -6.67 -10.19
CA LYS A 32 2.55 -7.73 -10.48
C LYS A 32 3.87 -7.14 -10.95
N LYS A 33 3.82 -6.17 -11.85
CA LYS A 33 5.02 -5.51 -12.36
C LYS A 33 5.80 -4.83 -11.24
N LEU A 34 5.12 -4.05 -10.42
CA LEU A 34 5.78 -3.33 -9.33
C LEU A 34 6.41 -4.28 -8.32
N TRP A 35 5.73 -5.36 -8.00
CA TRP A 35 6.26 -6.36 -7.08
C TRP A 35 7.46 -7.11 -7.68
N GLU A 36 7.28 -7.71 -8.86
CA GLU A 36 8.29 -8.58 -9.46
C GLU A 36 9.55 -7.83 -9.88
N GLU A 37 9.40 -6.61 -10.36
CA GLU A 37 10.52 -5.86 -10.95
C GLU A 37 11.17 -4.87 -9.97
N TYR A 38 10.57 -4.62 -8.82
CA TYR A 38 11.12 -3.66 -7.88
C TYR A 38 10.96 -4.02 -6.41
N LEU A 39 9.71 -4.13 -5.91
CA LEU A 39 9.49 -4.26 -4.48
C LEU A 39 9.97 -5.59 -3.88
N LYS A 40 10.01 -6.64 -4.66
CA LYS A 40 10.48 -7.95 -4.24
C LYS A 40 11.93 -7.89 -3.74
N THR A 41 12.74 -7.04 -4.33
CA THR A 41 14.14 -6.86 -3.96
C THR A 41 14.42 -5.52 -3.29
N PHE A 42 13.37 -4.85 -2.82
CA PHE A 42 13.50 -3.59 -2.10
C PHE A 42 14.33 -3.77 -0.84
N PRO A 43 15.14 -2.78 -0.40
CA PRO A 43 16.01 -2.94 0.79
C PRO A 43 15.26 -3.17 2.10
N HIS A 44 13.98 -2.87 2.15
CA HIS A 44 13.15 -3.14 3.33
C HIS A 44 12.04 -4.11 2.96
N ARG A 45 11.59 -4.92 3.91
CA ARG A 45 10.54 -5.89 3.67
C ARG A 45 9.24 -5.19 3.30
N VAL A 46 8.61 -5.65 2.22
CA VAL A 46 7.31 -5.15 1.76
C VAL A 46 6.30 -6.30 1.79
N LEU A 47 5.15 -6.05 2.39
CA LEU A 47 4.03 -7.01 2.44
C LEU A 47 3.01 -6.62 1.37
N ARG A 48 2.45 -7.63 0.71
CA ARG A 48 1.43 -7.43 -0.32
C ARG A 48 0.05 -7.66 0.27
N GLN A 49 -0.92 -6.82 -0.14
CA GLN A 49 -2.32 -6.97 0.26
C GLN A 49 -2.44 -7.15 1.77
N ARG A 50 -2.00 -6.14 2.49
CA ARG A 50 -1.98 -6.14 3.96
C ARG A 50 -3.28 -5.54 4.50
N PRO A 51 -4.07 -6.29 5.29
CA PRO A 51 -5.22 -5.71 5.97
C PRO A 51 -4.77 -4.72 7.05
N ILE A 52 -5.36 -3.54 7.03
CA ILE A 52 -5.17 -2.51 8.07
C ILE A 52 -6.55 -1.91 8.32
N GLU A 53 -7.03 -1.97 9.56
CA GLU A 53 -8.39 -1.56 9.91
C GLU A 53 -9.41 -2.30 9.05
N HIS A 54 -10.22 -1.58 8.29
CA HIS A 54 -11.24 -2.14 7.40
C HIS A 54 -10.79 -2.15 5.95
N PHE A 55 -9.51 -1.92 5.70
CA PHE A 55 -8.98 -1.77 4.35
C PHE A 55 -7.91 -2.81 4.07
N ILE A 56 -7.69 -3.09 2.79
CA ILE A 56 -6.56 -3.90 2.34
C ILE A 56 -5.69 -2.97 1.51
N VAL A 57 -4.45 -2.74 1.97
CA VAL A 57 -3.52 -1.90 1.22
C VAL A 57 -2.70 -2.76 0.27
N ASP A 58 -2.37 -2.22 -0.90
CA ASP A 58 -1.68 -2.99 -1.94
C ASP A 58 -0.29 -3.43 -1.48
N PHE A 59 0.50 -2.51 -0.97
CA PHE A 59 1.84 -2.78 -0.47
C PHE A 59 2.09 -2.01 0.81
N TYR A 60 2.73 -2.66 1.77
CA TYR A 60 3.05 -2.05 3.06
C TYR A 60 4.49 -2.33 3.46
N CYS A 61 5.23 -1.27 3.76
CA CYS A 61 6.60 -1.35 4.28
C CYS A 61 6.61 -0.84 5.72
N ALA A 62 6.69 -1.75 6.67
CA ALA A 62 6.64 -1.39 8.09
C ALA A 62 7.83 -0.53 8.53
N ALA A 63 9.02 -0.83 8.03
CA ALA A 63 10.23 -0.10 8.40
C ALA A 63 10.14 1.39 8.08
N LEU A 64 9.44 1.74 7.00
CA LEU A 64 9.28 3.12 6.56
C LEU A 64 7.90 3.68 6.90
N ARG A 65 7.02 2.87 7.47
CA ARG A 65 5.62 3.21 7.70
C ARG A 65 4.98 3.74 6.42
N LEU A 66 5.25 3.04 5.34
CA LEU A 66 4.86 3.46 3.99
C LEU A 66 3.85 2.50 3.39
N VAL A 67 2.75 3.07 2.90
CA VAL A 67 1.74 2.36 2.12
C VAL A 67 1.87 2.79 0.67
N ILE A 68 1.92 1.83 -0.24
CA ILE A 68 1.97 2.11 -1.68
C ILE A 68 0.70 1.54 -2.30
N GLU A 69 -0.05 2.39 -3.00
CA GLU A 69 -1.30 2.01 -3.64
C GLU A 69 -1.18 2.16 -5.15
N VAL A 70 -1.77 1.21 -5.87
CA VAL A 70 -1.82 1.26 -7.33
C VAL A 70 -3.29 1.23 -7.73
N ASP A 71 -3.77 2.34 -8.26
CA ASP A 71 -5.20 2.50 -8.60
C ASP A 71 -5.47 2.31 -10.08
N GLY A 72 -6.53 1.56 -10.39
CA GLY A 72 -6.86 1.19 -11.76
C GLY A 72 -7.50 2.32 -12.57
N ALA A 73 -8.34 3.12 -11.95
CA ALA A 73 -9.08 4.17 -12.64
C ALA A 73 -9.18 5.41 -11.76
N VAL A 74 -9.30 6.56 -12.43
CA VAL A 74 -9.56 7.82 -11.73
C VAL A 74 -11.04 7.83 -11.34
N HIS A 75 -11.30 7.86 -10.04
CA HIS A 75 -12.66 7.93 -9.52
C HIS A 75 -13.08 9.40 -9.47
N LEU A 76 -14.07 9.74 -10.28
CA LEU A 76 -14.56 11.12 -10.39
C LEU A 76 -15.83 11.38 -9.58
N SER A 77 -16.45 10.33 -9.02
CA SER A 77 -17.66 10.51 -8.23
C SER A 77 -17.33 11.06 -6.84
N GLU A 78 -18.22 11.89 -6.31
CA GLU A 78 -18.06 12.45 -4.96
C GLU A 78 -17.98 11.37 -3.89
N SER A 79 -18.79 10.31 -4.02
CA SER A 79 -18.78 9.22 -3.04
C SER A 79 -17.46 8.47 -3.03
N ALA A 80 -16.84 8.25 -4.20
CA ALA A 80 -15.54 7.59 -4.27
C ALA A 80 -14.45 8.48 -3.67
N GLN A 81 -14.49 9.78 -3.94
CA GLN A 81 -13.53 10.73 -3.39
C GLN A 81 -13.65 10.82 -1.88
N SER A 82 -14.88 10.82 -1.34
CA SER A 82 -15.10 10.85 0.10
C SER A 82 -14.57 9.58 0.77
N TYR A 83 -14.80 8.44 0.14
CA TYR A 83 -14.31 7.15 0.65
C TYR A 83 -12.77 7.14 0.69
N ASP A 84 -12.12 7.62 -0.37
CA ASP A 84 -10.66 7.67 -0.43
C ASP A 84 -10.09 8.61 0.62
N ALA A 85 -10.73 9.76 0.86
CA ALA A 85 -10.29 10.70 1.88
C ALA A 85 -10.42 10.10 3.28
N GLU A 86 -11.53 9.43 3.57
CA GLU A 86 -11.75 8.76 4.84
C GLU A 86 -10.73 7.67 5.07
N ARG A 87 -10.46 6.85 4.05
CA ARG A 87 -9.47 5.78 4.08
C ARG A 87 -8.08 6.35 4.40
N THR A 88 -7.69 7.40 3.70
CA THR A 88 -6.40 8.05 3.91
C THR A 88 -6.29 8.57 5.34
N ASN A 89 -7.33 9.25 5.84
CA ASN A 89 -7.33 9.78 7.20
C ASN A 89 -7.19 8.66 8.24
N GLU A 90 -7.88 7.56 8.06
CA GLU A 90 -7.79 6.43 8.99
C GLU A 90 -6.39 5.83 9.01
N LEU A 91 -5.77 5.69 7.85
CA LEU A 91 -4.42 5.15 7.76
C LEU A 91 -3.39 6.12 8.35
N GLU A 92 -3.55 7.40 8.11
CA GLU A 92 -2.63 8.41 8.63
C GLU A 92 -2.64 8.50 10.17
N LYS A 93 -3.73 8.10 10.82
CA LYS A 93 -3.80 8.06 12.29
C LYS A 93 -2.75 7.14 12.89
N TYR A 94 -2.28 6.15 12.14
CA TYR A 94 -1.25 5.24 12.60
C TYR A 94 0.16 5.69 12.22
N GLY A 95 0.30 6.92 11.76
CA GLY A 95 1.60 7.45 11.35
C GLY A 95 2.07 6.91 10.01
N LEU A 96 1.16 6.42 9.18
CA LEU A 96 1.51 5.86 7.89
C LEU A 96 1.54 6.95 6.83
N ARG A 97 2.51 6.85 5.91
CA ARG A 97 2.59 7.69 4.72
C ARG A 97 2.01 6.90 3.57
N ILE A 98 1.26 7.55 2.69
CA ILE A 98 0.60 6.88 1.58
C ILE A 98 1.07 7.51 0.27
N ILE A 99 1.59 6.67 -0.63
CA ILE A 99 1.95 7.08 -1.98
C ILE A 99 1.03 6.35 -2.95
N ARG A 100 0.44 7.07 -3.88
CA ARG A 100 -0.47 6.50 -4.86
C ARG A 100 0.06 6.68 -6.26
N PHE A 101 -0.08 5.63 -7.06
CA PHE A 101 0.25 5.64 -8.48
C PHE A 101 -0.94 5.08 -9.25
N THR A 102 -1.08 5.48 -10.48
CA THR A 102 -2.09 4.87 -11.36
C THR A 102 -1.48 3.62 -12.01
N ASN A 103 -2.34 2.75 -12.54
CA ASN A 103 -1.86 1.61 -13.33
C ASN A 103 -1.01 2.11 -14.49
N ASP A 104 -1.43 3.21 -15.11
CA ASP A 104 -0.68 3.78 -16.24
C ASP A 104 0.73 4.22 -15.83
N ASP A 105 0.86 4.84 -14.67
CA ASP A 105 2.17 5.24 -14.15
C ASP A 105 3.10 4.02 -14.02
N VAL A 106 2.61 2.95 -13.44
CA VAL A 106 3.40 1.74 -13.23
C VAL A 106 3.77 1.10 -14.57
N MET A 107 2.81 1.03 -15.48
CA MET A 107 3.03 0.34 -16.77
C MET A 107 3.87 1.16 -17.75
N ASN A 108 3.74 2.48 -17.76
CA ASN A 108 4.35 3.33 -18.77
C ASN A 108 5.39 4.32 -18.26
N ASN A 109 5.46 4.55 -16.94
CA ASN A 109 6.44 5.45 -16.31
C ASN A 109 7.10 4.75 -15.13
N PHE A 110 7.45 3.50 -15.31
CA PHE A 110 7.93 2.64 -14.23
C PHE A 110 9.15 3.19 -13.52
N GLU A 111 10.12 3.72 -14.26
CA GLU A 111 11.34 4.26 -13.65
C GLU A 111 11.03 5.42 -12.71
N ASP A 112 10.08 6.28 -13.10
CA ASP A 112 9.65 7.40 -12.27
C ASP A 112 8.98 6.90 -10.98
N VAL A 113 8.15 5.86 -11.08
CA VAL A 113 7.50 5.26 -9.92
C VAL A 113 8.56 4.73 -8.95
N CYS A 114 9.52 3.98 -9.44
CA CYS A 114 10.61 3.45 -8.62
C CYS A 114 11.42 4.56 -7.97
N LYS A 115 11.69 5.62 -8.71
CA LYS A 115 12.43 6.77 -8.20
C LYS A 115 11.70 7.45 -7.05
N GLN A 116 10.39 7.66 -7.20
CA GLN A 116 9.59 8.28 -6.15
C GLN A 116 9.54 7.41 -4.90
N ILE A 117 9.45 6.09 -5.06
CA ILE A 117 9.47 5.18 -3.91
C ILE A 117 10.83 5.23 -3.23
N ALA A 118 11.91 5.23 -4.00
CA ALA A 118 13.27 5.32 -3.46
C ALA A 118 13.50 6.62 -2.70
N GLU A 119 12.96 7.73 -3.21
CA GLU A 119 13.07 9.02 -2.54
C GLU A 119 12.36 9.04 -1.19
N SER A 120 11.33 8.23 -1.00
CA SER A 120 10.62 8.16 0.26
C SER A 120 11.45 7.55 1.38
N ILE A 121 12.51 6.80 1.06
CA ILE A 121 13.44 6.27 2.05
C ILE A 121 14.20 7.43 2.70
N ASP A 122 14.71 8.33 1.88
CA ASP A 122 15.47 9.48 2.36
C ASP A 122 14.60 10.44 3.17
N SER A 123 13.35 10.61 2.76
CA SER A 123 12.39 11.48 3.46
C SER A 123 12.07 11.00 4.87
N ASN A 124 12.33 9.73 5.17
CA ASN A 124 12.03 9.11 6.45
C ASN A 124 13.20 9.18 7.43
N SER A 125 14.32 9.68 7.01
CA SER A 125 15.51 9.77 7.85
C SER A 125 15.51 10.96 8.79
#